data_19ebb4523654345630cc1dcb5cd65aab
#
_entry.id   19ebb4523654345630cc1dcb5cd65aab
#
_cell.length_a   1.000
_cell.length_b   1.000
_cell.length_c   1.000
_cell.angle_alpha   90.00
_cell.angle_beta   90.00
_cell.angle_gamma   90.00
#
_symmetry.space_group_name_H-M   'P 1'
#
loop_
_entity.id
_entity.type
_entity.pdbx_description
1 polymer ?
#
loop_
_entity_poly.entity_id
_entity_poly.type
_entity_poly.pdbx_seq_one_letter_code
_entity_poly.pdbx_strand_id
1 'polypeptide(L)'
;MILRTQEDFRGYEARNGFLSHNHIHICSVSEEGATVSVNILPESCNAVGFVHGGLLSLLVDVAASQAAMADGRQYVTQNSFVSFLSNVKEGTLTATAETVKRGKKTSVIRVQVFAEEQKLLADATVTMMCIG
;
A
#
# COMPACT_ATOMS: atom_id res chain seq x y z
N MET A 1 -2.80 -12.35 12.47
CA MET A 1 -1.48 -11.94 13.00
C MET A 1 -1.38 -10.43 12.96
N ILE A 2 -0.87 -9.83 14.02
CA ILE A 2 -0.67 -8.38 14.07
C ILE A 2 0.83 -8.10 13.96
N LEU A 3 1.21 -7.29 12.96
CA LEU A 3 2.61 -6.91 12.76
C LEU A 3 2.93 -5.68 13.61
N ARG A 4 4.02 -5.73 14.37
CA ARG A 4 4.37 -4.66 15.32
C ARG A 4 5.80 -4.16 15.20
N THR A 5 6.73 -4.99 14.76
CA THR A 5 8.16 -4.67 14.75
C THR A 5 8.69 -4.71 13.30
N GLN A 6 9.87 -4.11 13.09
CA GLN A 6 10.54 -4.19 11.80
C GLN A 6 10.83 -5.64 11.40
N GLU A 7 11.16 -6.48 12.39
CA GLU A 7 11.36 -7.91 12.14
C GLU A 7 10.07 -8.57 11.64
N ASP A 8 8.91 -8.24 12.26
CA ASP A 8 7.61 -8.73 11.79
C ASP A 8 7.35 -8.31 10.34
N PHE A 9 7.65 -7.06 10.00
CA PHE A 9 7.43 -6.54 8.64
C PHE A 9 8.29 -7.29 7.62
N ARG A 10 9.58 -7.46 7.91
CA ARG A 10 10.49 -8.19 7.00
C ARG A 10 10.07 -9.64 6.86
N GLY A 11 9.64 -10.28 7.95
CA GLY A 11 9.13 -11.65 7.91
C GLY A 11 7.86 -11.79 7.07
N TYR A 12 6.93 -10.87 7.21
CA TYR A 12 5.70 -10.86 6.40
C TYR A 12 6.04 -10.69 4.91
N GLU A 13 6.90 -9.74 4.58
CA GLU A 13 7.33 -9.49 3.19
C GLU A 13 7.97 -10.75 2.59
N ALA A 14 8.83 -11.41 3.35
CA ALA A 14 9.53 -12.60 2.88
C ALA A 14 8.57 -13.77 2.62
N ARG A 15 7.48 -13.86 3.37
CA ARG A 15 6.47 -14.90 3.19
C ARG A 15 5.43 -14.56 2.12
N ASN A 16 5.43 -13.32 1.64
CA ASN A 16 4.50 -12.86 0.62
C ASN A 16 5.27 -12.62 -0.68
N GLY A 17 5.27 -13.64 -1.58
CA GLY A 17 6.07 -13.60 -2.79
C GLY A 17 5.77 -12.41 -3.70
N PHE A 18 4.51 -11.95 -3.73
CA PHE A 18 4.15 -10.82 -4.57
C PHE A 18 4.77 -9.52 -4.06
N LEU A 19 4.78 -9.31 -2.75
CA LEU A 19 5.43 -8.16 -2.15
C LEU A 19 6.95 -8.18 -2.36
N SER A 20 7.60 -9.32 -2.09
CA SER A 20 9.04 -9.41 -2.25
C SER A 20 9.46 -9.31 -3.72
N HIS A 21 8.67 -9.88 -4.64
CA HIS A 21 8.95 -9.77 -6.07
C HIS A 21 8.91 -8.32 -6.55
N ASN A 22 8.01 -7.52 -5.98
CA ASN A 22 7.85 -6.10 -6.33
C ASN A 22 8.62 -5.17 -5.40
N HIS A 23 9.45 -5.70 -4.53
CA HIS A 23 10.35 -4.94 -3.64
C HIS A 23 9.61 -3.97 -2.69
N ILE A 24 8.42 -4.36 -2.25
CA ILE A 24 7.61 -3.52 -1.37
C ILE A 24 8.00 -3.75 0.09
N HIS A 25 8.19 -2.67 0.82
CA HIS A 25 8.54 -2.69 2.23
C HIS A 25 7.45 -2.04 3.07
N ILE A 26 7.08 -2.71 4.15
CA ILE A 26 6.18 -2.18 5.15
C ILE A 26 7.01 -1.33 6.10
N CYS A 27 6.58 -0.08 6.33
CA CYS A 27 7.30 0.87 7.19
C CYS A 27 6.65 1.03 8.55
N SER A 28 5.32 1.11 8.60
CA SER A 28 4.57 1.24 9.84
C SER A 28 3.16 0.69 9.67
N VAL A 29 2.59 0.18 10.76
CA VAL A 29 1.24 -0.37 10.79
C VAL A 29 0.58 -0.02 12.12
N SER A 30 -0.64 0.51 12.06
CA SER A 30 -1.50 0.71 13.23
C SER A 30 -2.95 0.65 12.78
N GLU A 31 -3.89 0.65 13.73
CA GLU A 31 -5.32 0.64 13.39
C GLU A 31 -5.76 1.94 12.71
N GLU A 32 -5.03 3.04 12.93
CA GLU A 32 -5.30 4.33 12.30
C GLU A 32 -4.74 4.42 10.87
N GLY A 33 -3.73 3.63 10.55
CA GLY A 33 -3.15 3.67 9.22
C GLY A 33 -1.88 2.85 9.07
N ALA A 34 -1.30 2.93 7.88
CA ALA A 34 -0.08 2.20 7.55
C ALA A 34 0.73 2.98 6.52
N THR A 35 2.02 2.71 6.48
CA THR A 35 2.92 3.28 5.48
C THR A 35 3.74 2.16 4.86
N VAL A 36 3.79 2.15 3.52
CA VAL A 36 4.61 1.21 2.76
C VAL A 36 5.44 1.98 1.74
N SER A 37 6.57 1.41 1.32
CA SER A 37 7.46 2.07 0.38
C SER A 37 8.03 1.10 -0.64
N VAL A 38 8.52 1.66 -1.74
CA VAL A 38 9.26 0.92 -2.76
C VAL A 38 10.27 1.86 -3.40
N ASN A 39 11.46 1.32 -3.70
CA ASN A 39 12.43 2.02 -4.56
C ASN A 39 12.11 1.67 -6.00
N ILE A 40 12.02 2.69 -6.86
CA ILE A 40 11.72 2.49 -8.28
C ILE A 40 12.93 1.84 -8.94
N LEU A 41 12.68 0.74 -9.64
CA LEU A 41 13.68 0.02 -10.45
C LEU A 41 13.24 0.07 -11.92
N PRO A 42 14.14 -0.21 -12.88
CA PRO A 42 13.75 -0.25 -14.29
C PRO A 42 12.53 -1.13 -14.57
N GLU A 43 12.42 -2.28 -13.91
CA GLU A 43 11.27 -3.19 -14.03
C GLU A 43 10.00 -2.64 -13.39
N SER A 44 10.07 -1.55 -12.64
CA SER A 44 8.90 -0.88 -12.06
C SER A 44 8.21 0.04 -13.07
N CYS A 45 8.83 0.28 -14.22
CA CYS A 45 8.41 1.32 -15.15
C CYS A 45 7.70 0.75 -16.38
N ASN A 46 6.87 1.60 -16.99
CA ASN A 46 6.20 1.29 -18.24
C ASN A 46 7.16 1.53 -19.43
N ALA A 47 6.67 1.29 -20.65
CA ALA A 47 7.47 1.44 -21.88
C ALA A 47 7.98 2.87 -22.11
N VAL A 48 7.36 3.87 -21.50
CA VAL A 48 7.74 5.28 -21.63
C VAL A 48 8.76 5.68 -20.57
N GLY A 49 9.02 4.82 -19.59
CA GLY A 49 10.00 5.06 -18.53
C GLY A 49 9.41 5.65 -17.25
N PHE A 50 8.11 5.87 -17.19
CA PHE A 50 7.45 6.30 -15.95
C PHE A 50 7.03 5.09 -15.11
N VAL A 51 6.85 5.30 -13.81
CA VAL A 51 6.35 4.26 -12.92
C VAL A 51 5.06 3.69 -13.48
N HIS A 52 4.98 2.37 -13.55
CA HIS A 52 3.79 1.69 -14.06
C HIS A 52 2.60 1.93 -13.11
N GLY A 53 1.43 2.27 -13.68
CA GLY A 53 0.21 2.47 -12.90
C GLY A 53 -0.15 1.24 -12.07
N GLY A 54 0.20 0.05 -12.54
CA GLY A 54 0.03 -1.19 -11.79
C GLY A 54 0.81 -1.22 -10.49
N LEU A 55 2.02 -0.64 -10.45
CA LEU A 55 2.79 -0.55 -9.22
C LEU A 55 2.15 0.45 -8.25
N LEU A 56 1.68 1.59 -8.76
CA LEU A 56 0.96 2.56 -7.92
C LEU A 56 -0.29 1.94 -7.31
N SER A 57 -1.07 1.20 -8.10
CA SER A 57 -2.24 0.49 -7.61
C SER A 57 -1.88 -0.59 -6.59
N LEU A 58 -0.77 -1.29 -6.79
CA LEU A 58 -0.29 -2.29 -5.84
C LEU A 58 0.09 -1.64 -4.50
N LEU A 59 0.80 -0.52 -4.52
CA LEU A 59 1.14 0.22 -3.30
C LEU A 59 -0.12 0.64 -2.54
N VAL A 60 -1.12 1.12 -3.27
CA VAL A 60 -2.42 1.48 -2.68
C VAL A 60 -3.04 0.26 -1.99
N ASP A 61 -3.08 -0.86 -2.67
CA ASP A 61 -3.69 -2.09 -2.15
C ASP A 61 -2.95 -2.61 -0.92
N VAL A 62 -1.63 -2.62 -0.97
CA VAL A 62 -0.81 -3.10 0.15
C VAL A 62 -0.98 -2.21 1.38
N ALA A 63 -0.90 -0.89 1.20
CA ALA A 63 -1.05 0.05 2.32
C ALA A 63 -2.45 -0.08 2.96
N ALA A 64 -3.49 -0.17 2.14
CA ALA A 64 -4.87 -0.34 2.63
C ALA A 64 -5.03 -1.65 3.38
N SER A 65 -4.47 -2.74 2.85
CA SER A 65 -4.54 -4.05 3.47
C SER A 65 -3.85 -4.07 4.83
N GLN A 66 -2.68 -3.44 4.95
CA GLN A 66 -1.96 -3.39 6.22
C GLN A 66 -2.73 -2.58 7.26
N ALA A 67 -3.31 -1.45 6.87
CA ALA A 67 -4.14 -0.66 7.79
C ALA A 67 -5.37 -1.46 8.25
N ALA A 68 -6.04 -2.15 7.34
CA ALA A 68 -7.21 -2.96 7.67
C ALA A 68 -6.85 -4.08 8.65
N MET A 69 -5.83 -4.86 8.33
CA MET A 69 -5.44 -6.04 9.11
C MET A 69 -4.80 -5.72 10.46
N ALA A 70 -4.52 -4.45 10.74
CA ALA A 70 -3.92 -4.03 12.00
C ALA A 70 -4.81 -4.33 13.22
N ASP A 71 -6.09 -4.58 13.01
CA ASP A 71 -7.01 -4.96 14.10
C ASP A 71 -7.00 -6.48 14.40
N GLY A 72 -6.16 -7.24 13.71
CA GLY A 72 -6.02 -8.69 13.91
C GLY A 72 -6.98 -9.54 13.10
N ARG A 73 -7.93 -8.94 12.37
CA ARG A 73 -8.85 -9.66 11.50
C ARG A 73 -8.24 -9.87 10.11
N GLN A 74 -8.83 -10.77 9.35
CA GLN A 74 -8.41 -11.04 7.97
C GLN A 74 -9.31 -10.29 7.01
N TYR A 75 -8.71 -9.73 5.96
CA TYR A 75 -9.42 -8.91 4.97
C TYR A 75 -9.00 -9.26 3.56
N VAL A 76 -9.91 -9.03 2.63
CA VAL A 76 -9.61 -8.99 1.19
C VAL A 76 -10.11 -7.65 0.64
N THR A 77 -9.51 -7.22 -0.44
CA THR A 77 -9.93 -5.99 -1.11
C THR A 77 -11.23 -6.23 -1.85
N GLN A 78 -12.25 -5.46 -1.52
CA GLN A 78 -13.54 -5.51 -2.21
C GLN A 78 -13.50 -4.64 -3.46
N ASN A 79 -13.03 -3.40 -3.32
CA ASN A 79 -12.84 -2.50 -4.44
C ASN A 79 -11.80 -1.44 -4.10
N SER A 80 -11.28 -0.80 -5.15
CA SER A 80 -10.42 0.36 -5.00
C SER A 80 -10.74 1.35 -6.12
N PHE A 81 -10.72 2.63 -5.78
CA PHE A 81 -10.84 3.71 -6.74
C PHE A 81 -9.56 4.53 -6.64
N VAL A 82 -8.77 4.54 -7.71
CA VAL A 82 -7.46 5.20 -7.73
C VAL A 82 -7.46 6.30 -8.79
N SER A 83 -7.11 7.51 -8.36
CA SER A 83 -6.84 8.62 -9.27
C SER A 83 -5.34 8.78 -9.41
N PHE A 84 -4.85 8.70 -10.65
CA PHE A 84 -3.44 8.91 -10.97
C PHE A 84 -3.27 10.37 -11.34
N LEU A 85 -2.53 11.12 -10.53
CA LEU A 85 -2.45 12.58 -10.61
C LEU A 85 -1.17 13.09 -11.25
N SER A 86 -0.07 12.40 -11.02
CA SER A 86 1.22 12.72 -11.63
C SER A 86 2.12 11.49 -11.61
N ASN A 87 3.32 11.58 -12.13
CA ASN A 87 4.22 10.44 -12.19
C ASN A 87 5.69 10.89 -12.13
N VAL A 88 6.58 9.91 -11.91
CA VAL A 88 8.02 10.10 -11.87
C VAL A 88 8.71 8.90 -12.52
N LYS A 89 10.01 9.00 -12.74
CA LYS A 89 10.79 7.95 -13.40
C LYS A 89 11.73 7.21 -12.46
N GLU A 90 12.05 7.81 -11.31
CA GLU A 90 13.04 7.26 -10.38
C GLU A 90 12.78 7.75 -8.96
N GLY A 91 13.49 7.18 -8.01
CA GLY A 91 13.44 7.56 -6.62
C GLY A 91 12.65 6.56 -5.76
N THR A 92 12.17 7.03 -4.63
CA THR A 92 11.39 6.24 -3.68
C THR A 92 9.95 6.69 -3.66
N LEU A 93 9.04 5.73 -3.67
CA LEU A 93 7.60 5.97 -3.51
C LEU A 93 7.18 5.56 -2.11
N THR A 94 6.27 6.34 -1.52
CA THR A 94 5.70 6.04 -0.21
C THR A 94 4.18 6.14 -0.30
N ALA A 95 3.49 5.07 0.09
CA ALA A 95 2.04 5.06 0.20
C ALA A 95 1.66 5.17 1.66
N THR A 96 0.78 6.12 1.97
CA THR A 96 0.28 6.34 3.33
C THR A 96 -1.21 6.07 3.35
N ALA A 97 -1.62 5.11 4.17
CA ALA A 97 -3.01 4.74 4.35
C ALA A 97 -3.56 5.34 5.65
N GLU A 98 -4.79 5.83 5.58
CA GLU A 98 -5.52 6.35 6.73
C GLU A 98 -6.85 5.60 6.81
N THR A 99 -7.14 5.03 7.98
CA THR A 99 -8.43 4.37 8.21
C THR A 99 -9.50 5.44 8.37
N VAL A 100 -10.42 5.50 7.40
CA VAL A 100 -11.53 6.45 7.42
C VAL A 100 -12.66 5.92 8.31
N LYS A 101 -13.00 4.64 8.12
CA LYS A 101 -14.03 4.00 8.93
C LYS A 101 -13.73 2.51 9.05
N ARG A 102 -13.66 2.05 10.29
CA ARG A 102 -13.46 0.62 10.59
C ARG A 102 -14.81 0.03 10.96
N GLY A 103 -15.38 -0.74 10.05
CA GLY A 103 -16.67 -1.36 10.26
C GLY A 103 -16.59 -2.82 10.68
N LYS A 104 -17.74 -3.43 10.91
CA LYS A 104 -17.83 -4.83 11.28
C LYS A 104 -17.54 -5.75 10.09
N LYS A 105 -18.08 -5.42 8.92
CA LYS A 105 -17.91 -6.21 7.69
C LYS A 105 -16.94 -5.58 6.72
N THR A 106 -16.96 -4.27 6.60
CA THR A 106 -16.11 -3.53 5.68
C THR A 106 -15.42 -2.38 6.40
N SER A 107 -14.23 -2.06 5.94
CA SER A 107 -13.49 -0.88 6.40
C SER A 107 -13.11 -0.05 5.18
N VAL A 108 -13.19 1.26 5.33
CA VAL A 108 -12.85 2.20 4.27
C VAL A 108 -11.52 2.85 4.61
N ILE A 109 -10.59 2.75 3.68
CA ILE A 109 -9.22 3.24 3.86
C ILE A 109 -8.92 4.25 2.75
N ARG A 110 -8.41 5.40 3.11
CA ARG A 110 -7.87 6.35 2.14
C ARG A 110 -6.38 6.15 2.01
N VAL A 111 -5.88 6.15 0.78
CA VAL A 111 -4.45 5.98 0.52
C VAL A 111 -3.97 7.07 -0.43
N GLN A 112 -2.81 7.64 -0.10
CA GLN A 112 -2.12 8.57 -0.98
C GLN A 112 -0.71 8.05 -1.25
N VAL A 113 -0.27 8.16 -2.50
CA VAL A 113 1.08 7.75 -2.90
C VAL A 113 1.88 8.99 -3.24
N PHE A 114 3.03 9.12 -2.59
CA PHE A 114 3.93 10.25 -2.77
C PHE A 114 5.26 9.80 -3.34
N ALA A 115 5.82 10.60 -4.24
CA ALA A 115 7.23 10.54 -4.58
C ALA A 115 8.03 11.42 -3.61
N GLU A 116 9.34 11.51 -3.80
CA GLU A 116 10.20 12.39 -3.01
C GLU A 116 9.71 13.84 -3.11
N GLU A 117 10.06 14.64 -2.09
CA GLU A 117 9.66 16.04 -1.98
C GLU A 117 8.14 16.23 -1.90
N GLN A 118 7.42 15.20 -1.37
CA GLN A 118 5.97 15.25 -1.14
C GLN A 118 5.15 15.43 -2.43
N LYS A 119 5.68 15.00 -3.58
CA LYS A 119 4.92 15.04 -4.83
C LYS A 119 3.84 13.96 -4.82
N LEU A 120 2.58 14.36 -4.87
CA LEU A 120 1.44 13.44 -4.85
C LEU A 120 1.24 12.80 -6.22
N LEU A 121 1.37 11.47 -6.29
CA LEU A 121 1.21 10.72 -7.54
C LEU A 121 -0.17 10.10 -7.68
N ALA A 122 -0.77 9.67 -6.58
CA ALA A 122 -2.07 9.00 -6.62
C ALA A 122 -2.83 9.26 -5.32
N ASP A 123 -4.16 9.27 -5.43
CA ASP A 123 -5.10 9.40 -4.32
C ASP A 123 -6.18 8.34 -4.51
N ALA A 124 -6.48 7.59 -3.47
CA ALA A 124 -7.35 6.43 -3.60
C ALA A 124 -8.25 6.24 -2.39
N THR A 125 -9.37 5.59 -2.64
CA THR A 125 -10.24 5.06 -1.59
C THR A 125 -10.39 3.56 -1.82
N VAL A 126 -10.15 2.78 -0.78
CA VAL A 126 -10.19 1.31 -0.84
C VAL A 126 -11.18 0.81 0.19
N THR A 127 -12.06 -0.09 -0.25
CA THR A 127 -12.95 -0.81 0.67
C THR A 127 -12.40 -2.21 0.88
N MET A 128 -12.13 -2.52 2.14
CA MET A 128 -11.60 -3.82 2.56
C MET A 128 -12.74 -4.61 3.21
N MET A 129 -12.90 -5.85 2.79
CA MET A 129 -13.94 -6.74 3.32
C MET A 129 -13.34 -7.71 4.33
N CYS A 130 -13.91 -7.75 5.53
CA CYS A 130 -13.49 -8.67 6.57
C CYS A 130 -13.99 -10.08 6.24
N ILE A 131 -13.08 -11.06 6.27
CA ILE A 131 -13.40 -12.46 6.01
C ILE A 131 -13.11 -13.36 7.21
N GLY A 132 -12.74 -12.80 8.32
CA GLY A 132 -12.39 -13.53 9.53
C GLY A 132 -11.37 -12.79 10.35
#